data_16f3008278ab9a9ca2065c849d1a3b9a
#
_entry.id   16f3008278ab9a9ca2065c849d1a3b9a
#
_cell.length_a   1.000
_cell.length_b   1.000
_cell.length_c   1.000
_cell.angle_alpha   90.00
_cell.angle_beta   90.00
_cell.angle_gamma   90.00
#
_symmetry.space_group_name_H-M   'P 1'
#
loop_
_entity.id
_entity.type
_entity.pdbx_description
1 polymer ?
#
loop_
_entity_poly.entity_id
_entity_poly.type
_entity_poly.pdbx_seq_one_letter_code
_entity_poly.pdbx_strand_id
1 'polypeptide(L)'
;IENVALPLAFRGVSKKERLKEAREYMELVGVGKQEKHMPNQMSGGQQQRVGIARALVVKPQIIFADEPTGNLDSKTTMEVLQLMQRIVKEQDQTLVMVTHDNNLASYADRRIRIVDGKIVNIEVGQRRE
;
A
#
# COMPACT_ATOMS: atom_id res chain seq x y z
N ILE A 1 8.89 -11.05 7.41
CA ILE A 1 7.61 -11.48 8.02
C ILE A 1 7.38 -10.86 9.40
N GLU A 2 8.41 -10.80 10.23
CA GLU A 2 8.30 -10.18 11.57
C GLU A 2 7.89 -8.70 11.47
N ASN A 3 8.40 -7.99 10.48
CA ASN A 3 8.06 -6.59 10.23
C ASN A 3 6.58 -6.42 9.86
N VAL A 4 6.05 -7.30 9.02
CA VAL A 4 4.63 -7.29 8.66
C VAL A 4 3.75 -7.65 9.86
N ALA A 5 4.19 -8.61 10.67
CA ALA A 5 3.44 -9.05 11.84
C ALA A 5 3.46 -8.07 13.02
N LEU A 6 4.39 -7.10 13.02
CA LEU A 6 4.63 -6.21 14.15
C LEU A 6 3.38 -5.45 14.64
N PRO A 7 2.53 -4.87 13.77
CA PRO A 7 1.32 -4.19 14.24
C PRO A 7 0.37 -5.11 15.01
N LEU A 8 0.30 -6.39 14.65
CA LEU A 8 -0.52 -7.37 15.36
C LEU A 8 0.08 -7.73 16.73
N ALA A 9 1.41 -7.75 16.84
CA ALA A 9 2.08 -7.95 18.13
C ALA A 9 1.68 -6.84 19.11
N PHE A 10 1.61 -5.59 18.66
CA PHE A 10 1.17 -4.47 19.49
C PHE A 10 -0.31 -4.57 19.90
N ARG A 11 -1.12 -5.31 19.16
CA ARG A 11 -2.52 -5.57 19.51
C ARG A 11 -2.70 -6.79 20.40
N GLY A 12 -1.62 -7.44 20.81
CA GLY A 12 -1.69 -8.63 21.67
C GLY A 12 -2.04 -9.92 20.97
N VAL A 13 -1.96 -9.96 19.63
CA VAL A 13 -2.20 -11.19 18.86
C VAL A 13 -1.06 -12.18 19.08
N SER A 14 -1.36 -13.45 19.29
CA SER A 14 -0.35 -14.47 19.54
C SER A 14 0.64 -14.61 18.38
N LYS A 15 1.86 -15.06 18.68
CA LYS A 15 2.90 -15.21 17.64
C LYS A 15 2.44 -16.15 16.52
N LYS A 16 1.78 -17.24 16.83
CA LYS A 16 1.30 -18.19 15.83
C LYS A 16 0.30 -17.54 14.87
N GLU A 17 -0.68 -16.82 15.40
CA GLU A 17 -1.72 -16.17 14.59
C GLU A 17 -1.18 -15.00 13.81
N ARG A 18 -0.36 -14.13 14.44
CA ARG A 18 0.18 -12.97 13.74
C ARG A 18 1.11 -13.35 12.58
N LEU A 19 1.90 -14.39 12.72
CA LEU A 19 2.75 -14.88 11.63
C LEU A 19 1.92 -15.50 10.51
N LYS A 20 0.85 -16.21 10.85
CA LYS A 20 -0.08 -16.75 9.86
C LYS A 20 -0.71 -15.63 9.03
N GLU A 21 -1.25 -14.62 9.66
CA GLU A 21 -1.84 -13.47 8.96
C GLU A 21 -0.81 -12.70 8.16
N ALA A 22 0.39 -12.51 8.70
CA ALA A 22 1.47 -11.84 7.98
C ALA A 22 1.85 -12.58 6.69
N ARG A 23 1.92 -13.92 6.72
CA ARG A 23 2.18 -14.72 5.52
C ARG A 23 1.09 -14.54 4.47
N GLU A 24 -0.17 -14.55 4.88
CA GLU A 24 -1.29 -14.35 3.97
C GLU A 24 -1.19 -13.01 3.25
N TYR A 25 -0.88 -11.93 3.96
CA TYR A 25 -0.73 -10.61 3.35
C TYR A 25 0.54 -10.49 2.51
N MET A 26 1.65 -11.12 2.91
CA MET A 26 2.86 -11.15 2.08
C MET A 26 2.61 -11.87 0.75
N GLU A 27 1.87 -12.97 0.76
CA GLU A 27 1.48 -13.64 -0.48
C GLU A 27 0.54 -12.78 -1.32
N LEU A 28 -0.41 -12.10 -0.69
CA LEU A 28 -1.35 -11.21 -1.36
C LEU A 28 -0.62 -10.10 -2.12
N VAL A 29 0.45 -9.56 -1.56
CA VAL A 29 1.27 -8.51 -2.21
C VAL A 29 2.41 -9.08 -3.06
N GLY A 30 2.53 -10.40 -3.18
CA GLY A 30 3.49 -11.06 -4.07
C GLY A 30 4.91 -11.17 -3.53
N VAL A 31 5.14 -11.07 -2.23
CA VAL A 31 6.46 -11.20 -1.61
C VAL A 31 6.56 -12.35 -0.59
N GLY A 32 5.72 -13.37 -0.73
CA GLY A 32 5.71 -14.51 0.18
C GLY A 32 7.06 -15.23 0.26
N LYS A 33 7.81 -15.27 -0.85
CA LYS A 33 9.13 -15.91 -0.90
C LYS A 33 10.20 -15.17 -0.10
N GLN A 34 9.98 -13.91 0.24
CA GLN A 34 10.92 -13.07 0.98
C GLN A 34 10.59 -13.00 2.48
N GLU A 35 9.77 -13.89 3.02
CA GLU A 35 9.34 -13.81 4.41
C GLU A 35 10.49 -13.84 5.43
N LYS A 36 11.59 -14.47 5.08
CA LYS A 36 12.80 -14.57 5.91
C LYS A 36 13.87 -13.53 5.57
N HIS A 37 13.65 -12.73 4.54
CA HIS A 37 14.62 -11.70 4.14
C HIS A 37 14.50 -10.47 5.03
N MET A 38 15.65 -9.88 5.34
CA MET A 38 15.72 -8.56 5.96
C MET A 38 15.46 -7.47 4.91
N PRO A 39 15.01 -6.26 5.30
CA PRO A 39 14.75 -5.20 4.32
C PRO A 39 15.90 -4.89 3.38
N ASN A 40 17.15 -4.96 3.83
CA ASN A 40 18.32 -4.73 2.99
C ASN A 40 18.60 -5.83 1.95
N GLN A 41 17.89 -6.96 2.02
CA GLN A 41 18.01 -8.07 1.09
C GLN A 41 16.96 -8.04 -0.03
N MET A 42 16.12 -7.00 -0.04
CA MET A 42 15.00 -6.90 -0.97
C MET A 42 15.16 -5.69 -1.89
N SER A 43 14.59 -5.78 -3.11
CA SER A 43 14.51 -4.64 -4.03
C SER A 43 13.62 -3.53 -3.44
N GLY A 44 13.69 -2.33 -4.02
CA GLY A 44 12.85 -1.20 -3.63
C GLY A 44 11.36 -1.53 -3.77
N GLY A 45 10.95 -2.19 -4.87
CA GLY A 45 9.56 -2.60 -5.08
C GLY A 45 9.11 -3.66 -4.08
N GLN A 46 9.99 -4.61 -3.75
CA GLN A 46 9.69 -5.63 -2.73
C GLN A 46 9.53 -5.02 -1.35
N GLN A 47 10.41 -4.08 -0.98
CA GLN A 47 10.29 -3.34 0.29
C GLN A 47 8.99 -2.55 0.36
N GLN A 48 8.58 -1.92 -0.75
CA GLN A 48 7.34 -1.18 -0.82
C GLN A 48 6.13 -2.10 -0.63
N ARG A 49 6.15 -3.28 -1.26
CA ARG A 49 5.08 -4.28 -1.10
C ARG A 49 5.00 -4.80 0.32
N VAL A 50 6.13 -5.01 1.00
CA VAL A 50 6.15 -5.38 2.41
C VAL A 50 5.52 -4.28 3.27
N GLY A 51 5.81 -3.02 2.98
CA GLY A 51 5.18 -1.88 3.64
C GLY A 51 3.67 -1.86 3.47
N ILE A 52 3.18 -2.18 2.27
CA ILE A 52 1.75 -2.30 1.99
C ILE A 52 1.12 -3.44 2.82
N ALA A 53 1.75 -4.61 2.86
CA ALA A 53 1.27 -5.73 3.66
C ALA A 53 1.20 -5.37 5.15
N ARG A 54 2.21 -4.68 5.65
CA ARG A 54 2.23 -4.21 7.04
C ARG A 54 1.08 -3.27 7.36
N ALA A 55 0.74 -2.36 6.44
CA ALA A 55 -0.39 -1.46 6.61
C ALA A 55 -1.74 -2.19 6.56
N LEU A 56 -1.84 -3.24 5.74
CA LEU A 56 -3.09 -3.95 5.49
C LEU A 56 -3.40 -5.03 6.51
N VAL A 57 -2.38 -5.59 7.16
CA VAL A 57 -2.55 -6.75 8.07
C VAL A 57 -3.47 -6.44 9.25
N VAL A 58 -3.58 -5.19 9.66
CA VAL A 58 -4.50 -4.74 10.72
C VAL A 58 -5.92 -4.49 10.22
N LYS A 59 -6.17 -4.71 8.93
CA LYS A 59 -7.48 -4.58 8.28
C LYS A 59 -8.12 -3.20 8.48
N PRO A 60 -7.42 -2.10 8.12
CA PRO A 60 -7.95 -0.75 8.30
C PRO A 60 -9.08 -0.46 7.32
N GLN A 61 -9.94 0.49 7.66
CA GLN A 61 -10.96 0.99 6.73
C GLN A 61 -10.37 2.04 5.78
N ILE A 62 -9.41 2.81 6.25
CA ILE A 62 -8.76 3.87 5.49
C ILE A 62 -7.25 3.64 5.51
N ILE A 63 -6.63 3.72 4.34
CA ILE A 63 -5.18 3.61 4.16
C ILE A 63 -4.66 4.94 3.64
N PHE A 64 -3.63 5.49 4.30
CA PHE A 64 -2.96 6.70 3.84
C PHE A 64 -1.62 6.34 3.22
N ALA A 65 -1.37 6.86 2.02
CA ALA A 65 -0.11 6.67 1.32
C ALA A 65 0.44 8.03 0.89
N ASP A 66 1.62 8.37 1.38
CA ASP A 66 2.31 9.63 1.07
C ASP A 66 3.47 9.33 0.13
N GLU A 67 3.34 9.73 -1.13
CA GLU A 67 4.32 9.47 -2.21
C GLU A 67 4.80 8.01 -2.22
N PRO A 68 3.89 7.03 -2.28
CA PRO A 68 4.24 5.62 -2.03
C PRO A 68 5.19 5.02 -3.07
N THR A 69 5.36 5.67 -4.21
CA THR A 69 6.17 5.17 -5.33
C THR A 69 7.32 6.10 -5.70
N GLY A 70 7.69 7.05 -4.83
CA GLY A 70 8.61 8.13 -5.14
C GLY A 70 10.00 7.71 -5.59
N ASN A 71 10.49 6.55 -5.17
CA ASN A 71 11.84 6.05 -5.48
C ASN A 71 11.86 4.85 -6.43
N LEU A 72 10.73 4.55 -7.07
CA LEU A 72 10.60 3.40 -7.96
C LEU A 72 10.62 3.83 -9.42
N ASP A 73 11.05 2.93 -10.32
CA ASP A 73 10.94 3.16 -11.74
C ASP A 73 9.46 3.11 -12.20
N SER A 74 9.19 3.56 -13.43
CA SER A 74 7.82 3.70 -13.93
C SER A 74 7.06 2.37 -13.96
N LYS A 75 7.72 1.29 -14.35
CA LYS A 75 7.10 -0.04 -14.44
C LYS A 75 6.73 -0.55 -13.04
N THR A 76 7.66 -0.48 -12.10
CA THR A 76 7.45 -0.91 -10.72
C THR A 76 6.40 -0.04 -10.04
N THR A 77 6.41 1.26 -10.30
CA THR A 77 5.40 2.21 -9.81
C THR A 77 3.99 1.77 -10.22
N MET A 78 3.79 1.44 -11.49
CA MET A 78 2.48 1.02 -11.99
C MET A 78 2.05 -0.32 -11.40
N GLU A 79 2.98 -1.26 -11.27
CA GLU A 79 2.68 -2.55 -10.64
C GLU A 79 2.23 -2.40 -9.20
N VAL A 80 2.91 -1.56 -8.42
CA VAL A 80 2.55 -1.29 -7.02
C VAL A 80 1.21 -0.59 -6.94
N LEU A 81 0.97 0.42 -7.78
CA LEU A 81 -0.31 1.16 -7.77
C LEU A 81 -1.49 0.24 -8.11
N GLN A 82 -1.35 -0.59 -9.14
CA GLN A 82 -2.40 -1.53 -9.54
C GLN A 82 -2.68 -2.55 -8.43
N LEU A 83 -1.63 -3.01 -7.76
CA LEU A 83 -1.77 -3.92 -6.62
C LEU A 83 -2.58 -3.27 -5.49
N MET A 84 -2.26 -2.04 -5.14
CA MET A 84 -2.96 -1.29 -4.10
C MET A 84 -4.44 -1.09 -4.45
N GLN A 85 -4.73 -0.69 -5.70
CA GLN A 85 -6.10 -0.51 -6.17
C GLN A 85 -6.92 -1.80 -6.08
N ARG A 86 -6.33 -2.92 -6.51
CA ARG A 86 -6.99 -4.22 -6.46
C ARG A 86 -7.32 -4.64 -5.04
N ILE A 87 -6.37 -4.53 -4.12
CA ILE A 87 -6.55 -4.93 -2.73
C ILE A 87 -7.61 -4.07 -2.04
N VAL A 88 -7.55 -2.76 -2.24
CA VAL A 88 -8.50 -1.81 -1.68
C VAL A 88 -9.92 -2.11 -2.15
N LYS A 89 -10.08 -2.42 -3.44
CA LYS A 89 -11.37 -2.77 -4.02
C LYS A 89 -11.91 -4.10 -3.46
N GLU A 90 -11.07 -5.13 -3.41
CA GLU A 90 -11.44 -6.45 -2.93
C GLU A 90 -11.82 -6.46 -1.44
N GLN A 91 -11.16 -5.63 -0.64
CA GLN A 91 -11.37 -5.58 0.81
C GLN A 91 -12.29 -4.44 1.26
N ASP A 92 -12.92 -3.75 0.31
CA ASP A 92 -13.84 -2.63 0.58
C ASP A 92 -13.21 -1.56 1.48
N GLN A 93 -11.99 -1.16 1.14
CA GLN A 93 -11.23 -0.14 1.86
C GLN A 93 -11.18 1.16 1.08
N THR A 94 -10.77 2.25 1.74
CA THR A 94 -10.52 3.55 1.12
C THR A 94 -9.04 3.85 1.15
N LEU A 95 -8.48 4.20 -0.01
CA LEU A 95 -7.09 4.63 -0.14
C LEU A 95 -7.04 6.12 -0.37
N VAL A 96 -6.32 6.82 0.50
CA VAL A 96 -6.00 8.24 0.35
C VAL A 96 -4.52 8.35 0.01
N MET A 97 -4.23 8.85 -1.17
CA MET A 97 -2.85 8.97 -1.67
C MET A 97 -2.47 10.42 -1.87
N VAL A 98 -1.31 10.80 -1.36
CA VAL A 98 -0.70 12.10 -1.63
C VAL A 98 0.39 11.91 -2.67
N THR A 99 0.32 12.66 -3.78
CA THR A 99 1.30 12.57 -4.85
C THR A 99 1.45 13.89 -5.61
N HIS A 100 2.65 14.14 -6.12
CA HIS A 100 2.92 15.22 -7.09
C HIS A 100 2.74 14.77 -8.54
N ASP A 101 2.59 13.47 -8.77
CA ASP A 101 2.52 12.90 -10.11
C ASP A 101 1.08 12.91 -10.60
N ASN A 102 0.80 13.78 -11.58
CA ASN A 102 -0.52 13.90 -12.18
C ASN A 102 -0.97 12.61 -12.88
N ASN A 103 -0.02 11.82 -13.40
CA ASN A 103 -0.33 10.55 -14.03
C ASN A 103 -0.87 9.54 -12.99
N LEU A 104 -0.23 9.45 -11.84
CA LEU A 104 -0.71 8.62 -10.74
C LEU A 104 -2.06 9.11 -10.22
N ALA A 105 -2.22 10.43 -10.07
CA ALA A 105 -3.47 11.01 -9.62
C ALA A 105 -4.64 10.69 -10.55
N SER A 106 -4.39 10.49 -11.85
CA SER A 106 -5.44 10.17 -12.83
C SER A 106 -6.10 8.81 -12.59
N TYR A 107 -5.50 7.92 -11.81
CA TYR A 107 -6.07 6.61 -11.47
C TYR A 107 -7.02 6.64 -10.28
N ALA A 108 -7.13 7.77 -9.59
CA ALA A 108 -8.02 7.91 -8.45
C ALA A 108 -9.48 8.06 -8.89
N ASP A 109 -10.39 7.58 -8.05
CA ASP A 109 -11.83 7.82 -8.25
C ASP A 109 -12.17 9.30 -8.05
N ARG A 110 -11.37 9.97 -7.22
CA ARG A 110 -11.57 11.35 -6.85
C ARG A 110 -10.22 12.03 -6.67
N ARG A 111 -10.05 13.21 -7.28
CA ARG A 111 -8.82 13.99 -7.12
C ARG A 111 -9.12 15.30 -6.41
N ILE A 112 -8.31 15.60 -5.41
CA ILE A 112 -8.38 16.85 -4.68
C ILE A 112 -7.06 17.58 -4.90
N ARG A 113 -7.12 18.77 -5.52
CA ARG A 113 -5.94 19.57 -5.74
C ARG A 113 -5.82 20.62 -4.65
N ILE A 114 -4.65 20.66 -4.02
CA ILE A 114 -4.35 21.58 -2.93
C ILE A 114 -3.18 22.48 -3.35
N VAL A 115 -3.36 23.78 -3.21
CA VAL A 115 -2.31 24.78 -3.47
C VAL A 115 -2.28 25.74 -2.28
N ASP A 116 -1.08 25.96 -1.72
CA ASP A 116 -0.86 26.83 -0.55
C ASP A 116 -1.82 26.53 0.62
N GLY A 117 -2.03 25.23 0.87
CA GLY A 117 -2.87 24.77 1.97
C GLY A 117 -4.37 24.87 1.74
N LYS A 118 -4.79 25.26 0.54
CA LYS A 118 -6.22 25.42 0.19
C LYS A 118 -6.63 24.50 -0.93
N ILE A 119 -7.83 23.93 -0.82
CA ILE A 119 -8.43 23.13 -1.89
C ILE A 119 -8.85 24.07 -3.03
N VAL A 120 -8.27 23.87 -4.21
CA VAL A 120 -8.56 24.70 -5.40
C VAL A 120 -9.43 23.96 -6.41
N ASN A 121 -9.50 22.64 -6.36
CA ASN A 121 -10.31 21.85 -7.30
C ASN A 121 -10.61 20.47 -6.72
N ILE A 122 -11.79 19.94 -7.03
CA ILE A 122 -12.18 18.55 -6.71
C ILE A 122 -12.76 17.96 -8.00
N GLU A 123 -12.14 16.89 -8.50
CA GLU A 123 -12.59 16.20 -9.70
C GLU A 123 -12.98 14.76 -9.36
N VAL A 124 -14.09 14.29 -9.95
CA VAL A 124 -14.49 12.90 -9.88
C VAL A 124 -14.10 12.26 -11.20
N GLY A 125 -13.17 11.31 -11.13
CA GLY A 125 -12.67 10.62 -12.30
C GLY A 125 -13.32 9.26 -12.50
N GLN A 126 -13.14 8.68 -13.70
CA GLN A 126 -13.43 7.27 -13.92
C GLN A 126 -12.23 6.45 -13.44
N ARG A 127 -12.51 5.37 -12.71
CA ARG A 127 -11.46 4.45 -12.28
C ARG A 127 -10.84 3.78 -13.50
N ARG A 128 -9.54 3.90 -13.63
CA ARG A 128 -8.78 3.18 -14.66
C ARG A 128 -8.35 1.84 -14.10
N GLU A 129 -8.59 0.80 -14.86
CA GLU A 129 -8.19 -0.56 -14.52
C GLU A 129 -6.94 -1.00 -15.28
#